data_26f2428b10f786bb9b0d2566a6576c4c
#
_entry.id   26f2428b10f786bb9b0d2566a6576c4c
#
_cell.length_a   1.000
_cell.length_b   1.000
_cell.length_c   1.000
_cell.angle_alpha   90.00
_cell.angle_beta   90.00
_cell.angle_gamma   90.00
#
_symmetry.space_group_name_H-M   'P 1'
#
loop_
_entity.id
_entity.type
_entity.pdbx_description
1 polymer ?
#
loop_
_entity_poly.entity_id
_entity_poly.type
_entity_poly.pdbx_seq_one_letter_code
_entity_poly.pdbx_strand_id
1 'polypeptide(L)'
;MTTNEETIEVSSLKWFYREAKPLGRSDKLPVLLLHGIPSQSYSWTEVMPALADKGYPSIAPDWIGFGLSAKPDRRDFAYTPDAFIQALTEFIETLELERFSLVVQGFLGSVGIQYALRHPEKIERLAIVGAPVSPEAKLPWKLQQLGLPFLGDMLTQDPLLVDRTLEGGSCYNLSDADLDVYRRPFLKSSDAGRSLLATVRNLQLTEIGAEITSGLKQWQQPTLIVWGMKDPWLPVSCAEQLKAEMPNAELVTIEEAGHYPQEHWSEKVSDVLIGFLRR
;
A
#
# COMPACT_ATOMS: atom_id res chain seq x y z
N MET A 1 -17.58 -10.24 9.58
CA MET A 1 -18.08 -8.92 9.11
C MET A 1 -17.76 -8.77 7.65
N THR A 2 -18.52 -8.00 6.89
CA THR A 2 -18.29 -7.77 5.47
C THR A 2 -17.66 -6.40 5.27
N THR A 3 -16.74 -6.31 4.35
CA THR A 3 -16.24 -5.02 3.84
C THR A 3 -17.25 -4.43 2.88
N ASN A 4 -17.56 -3.14 3.03
CA ASN A 4 -18.40 -2.39 2.10
C ASN A 4 -17.53 -1.77 1.01
N GLU A 5 -18.04 -1.72 -0.21
CA GLU A 5 -17.40 -1.03 -1.34
C GLU A 5 -18.05 0.32 -1.51
N GLU A 6 -17.25 1.37 -1.50
CA GLU A 6 -17.69 2.75 -1.53
C GLU A 6 -16.98 3.53 -2.64
N THR A 7 -17.61 4.60 -3.07
CA THR A 7 -17.01 5.54 -4.03
C THR A 7 -17.27 6.96 -3.60
N ILE A 8 -16.25 7.80 -3.72
CA ILE A 8 -16.37 9.24 -3.42
C ILE A 8 -15.65 10.06 -4.50
N GLU A 9 -16.17 11.20 -4.81
CA GLU A 9 -15.53 12.14 -5.73
C GLU A 9 -14.78 13.20 -4.91
N VAL A 10 -13.48 13.32 -5.18
CA VAL A 10 -12.57 14.24 -4.48
C VAL A 10 -11.83 15.04 -5.54
N SER A 11 -12.00 16.37 -5.57
CA SER A 11 -11.32 17.26 -6.51
C SER A 11 -11.36 16.78 -7.97
N SER A 12 -12.54 16.33 -8.44
CA SER A 12 -12.78 15.76 -9.78
C SER A 12 -12.16 14.37 -10.03
N LEU A 13 -11.57 13.73 -9.04
CA LEU A 13 -11.06 12.36 -9.13
C LEU A 13 -12.00 11.42 -8.37
N LYS A 14 -12.45 10.37 -9.05
CA LYS A 14 -13.25 9.32 -8.42
C LYS A 14 -12.31 8.38 -7.66
N TRP A 15 -12.49 8.30 -6.34
CA TRP A 15 -11.87 7.31 -5.49
C TRP A 15 -12.82 6.13 -5.25
N PHE A 16 -12.29 4.94 -5.32
CA PHE A 16 -12.91 3.74 -4.80
C PHE A 16 -12.18 3.36 -3.51
N TYR A 17 -12.93 2.93 -2.50
CA TYR A 17 -12.35 2.41 -1.27
C TYR A 17 -13.23 1.32 -0.66
N ARG A 18 -12.60 0.48 0.15
CA ARG A 18 -13.27 -0.47 1.02
C ARG A 18 -13.32 0.06 2.43
N GLU A 19 -14.43 -0.20 3.11
CA GLU A 19 -14.65 0.18 4.49
C GLU A 19 -15.13 -1.02 5.30
N ALA A 20 -14.59 -1.21 6.51
CA ALA A 20 -15.13 -2.14 7.49
C ALA A 20 -15.37 -1.41 8.81
N LYS A 21 -16.61 -1.51 9.30
CA LYS A 21 -17.05 -0.89 10.55
C LYS A 21 -17.28 -1.94 11.62
N PRO A 22 -16.91 -1.67 12.89
CA PRO A 22 -17.26 -2.49 14.02
C PRO A 22 -18.77 -2.64 14.17
N LEU A 23 -19.23 -3.75 14.76
CA LEU A 23 -20.62 -3.88 15.20
C LEU A 23 -20.85 -2.99 16.42
N GLY A 24 -21.64 -1.94 16.23
CA GLY A 24 -21.92 -0.96 17.26
C GLY A 24 -20.94 0.23 17.28
N ARG A 25 -21.09 1.06 18.32
CA ARG A 25 -20.28 2.26 18.47
C ARG A 25 -18.86 1.90 18.92
N SER A 26 -17.88 2.46 18.26
CA SER A 26 -16.47 2.37 18.67
C SER A 26 -15.90 3.77 18.89
N ASP A 27 -15.05 3.89 19.89
CA ASP A 27 -14.25 5.10 20.21
C ASP A 27 -12.81 5.00 19.70
N LYS A 28 -12.48 3.88 19.03
CA LYS A 28 -11.14 3.68 18.48
C LYS A 28 -10.94 4.47 17.19
N LEU A 29 -9.72 4.97 17.04
CA LEU A 29 -9.32 5.67 15.84
C LEU A 29 -9.35 4.73 14.62
N PRO A 30 -9.70 5.25 13.44
CA PRO A 30 -9.71 4.47 12.21
C PRO A 30 -8.30 4.04 11.79
N VAL A 31 -8.24 2.97 11.01
CA VAL A 31 -7.01 2.44 10.41
C VAL A 31 -7.10 2.65 8.90
N LEU A 32 -6.21 3.45 8.35
CA LEU A 32 -6.06 3.65 6.90
C LEU A 32 -5.03 2.64 6.36
N LEU A 33 -5.45 1.83 5.38
CA LEU A 33 -4.67 0.72 4.83
C LEU A 33 -4.32 1.03 3.36
N LEU A 34 -3.05 1.30 3.07
CA LEU A 34 -2.58 1.66 1.74
C LEU A 34 -1.86 0.48 1.07
N HIS A 35 -2.29 0.13 -0.13
CA HIS A 35 -1.74 -0.98 -0.92
C HIS A 35 -0.50 -0.58 -1.73
N GLY A 36 0.28 -1.57 -2.17
CA GLY A 36 1.43 -1.42 -3.08
C GLY A 36 1.06 -1.58 -4.55
N ILE A 37 2.08 -1.78 -5.41
CA ILE A 37 1.92 -2.02 -6.84
C ILE A 37 2.27 -3.49 -7.19
N PRO A 38 1.56 -4.07 -8.16
CA PRO A 38 0.37 -3.62 -8.91
C PRO A 38 -0.96 -3.99 -8.21
N SER A 39 -0.98 -3.98 -6.88
CA SER A 39 -2.11 -4.37 -6.04
C SER A 39 -3.24 -3.32 -6.01
N GLN A 40 -4.23 -3.55 -5.16
CA GLN A 40 -5.38 -2.66 -4.91
C GLN A 40 -5.93 -2.94 -3.50
N SER A 41 -6.93 -2.19 -3.04
CA SER A 41 -7.53 -2.34 -1.70
C SER A 41 -8.05 -3.75 -1.39
N TYR A 42 -8.28 -4.58 -2.40
CA TYR A 42 -8.66 -5.99 -2.24
C TYR A 42 -7.66 -6.78 -1.39
N SER A 43 -6.38 -6.43 -1.45
CA SER A 43 -5.33 -7.07 -0.64
C SER A 43 -5.54 -6.98 0.88
N TRP A 44 -6.46 -6.13 1.34
CA TRP A 44 -6.78 -5.93 2.73
C TRP A 44 -8.10 -6.57 3.17
N THR A 45 -8.85 -7.22 2.25
CA THR A 45 -10.21 -7.73 2.52
C THR A 45 -10.27 -8.76 3.64
N GLU A 46 -9.21 -9.51 3.87
CA GLU A 46 -9.13 -10.48 4.97
C GLU A 46 -8.71 -9.83 6.31
N VAL A 47 -7.91 -8.76 6.26
CA VAL A 47 -7.42 -8.05 7.45
C VAL A 47 -8.50 -7.12 8.02
N MET A 48 -9.27 -6.44 7.18
CA MET A 48 -10.26 -5.44 7.60
C MET A 48 -11.35 -5.99 8.52
N PRO A 49 -11.96 -7.18 8.25
CA PRO A 49 -12.94 -7.77 9.15
C PRO A 49 -12.36 -8.10 10.53
N ALA A 50 -11.11 -8.58 10.59
CA ALA A 50 -10.44 -8.89 11.85
C ALA A 50 -10.20 -7.63 12.70
N LEU A 51 -9.84 -6.50 12.05
CA LEU A 51 -9.73 -5.20 12.72
C LEU A 51 -11.10 -4.73 13.25
N ALA A 52 -12.14 -4.82 12.43
CA ALA A 52 -13.51 -4.44 12.81
C ALA A 52 -14.05 -5.26 13.97
N ASP A 53 -13.79 -6.58 14.01
CA ASP A 53 -14.14 -7.47 15.12
C ASP A 53 -13.51 -7.06 16.46
N LYS A 54 -12.37 -6.37 16.40
CA LYS A 54 -11.69 -5.82 17.59
C LYS A 54 -12.01 -4.35 17.84
N GLY A 55 -12.97 -3.81 17.10
CA GLY A 55 -13.48 -2.46 17.30
C GLY A 55 -12.71 -1.37 16.55
N TYR A 56 -11.82 -1.71 15.61
CA TYR A 56 -11.11 -0.74 14.78
C TYR A 56 -11.82 -0.54 13.45
N PRO A 57 -12.43 0.63 13.20
CA PRO A 57 -12.88 0.96 11.85
C PRO A 57 -11.68 0.98 10.91
N SER A 58 -11.85 0.50 9.68
CA SER A 58 -10.76 0.50 8.71
C SER A 58 -11.22 0.95 7.34
N ILE A 59 -10.33 1.63 6.62
CA ILE A 59 -10.55 2.20 5.29
C ILE A 59 -9.35 1.82 4.42
N ALA A 60 -9.62 1.26 3.25
CA ALA A 60 -8.60 0.87 2.28
C ALA A 60 -8.96 1.46 0.91
N PRO A 61 -8.38 2.59 0.50
CA PRO A 61 -8.59 3.14 -0.83
C PRO A 61 -7.79 2.38 -1.90
N ASP A 62 -8.32 2.36 -3.11
CA ASP A 62 -7.51 2.14 -4.30
C ASP A 62 -6.83 3.46 -4.66
N TRP A 63 -5.51 3.47 -4.78
CA TRP A 63 -4.79 4.65 -5.23
C TRP A 63 -5.30 5.12 -6.59
N ILE A 64 -5.25 6.43 -6.86
CA ILE A 64 -5.50 6.97 -8.20
C ILE A 64 -4.59 6.26 -9.21
N GLY A 65 -5.17 5.75 -10.28
CA GLY A 65 -4.47 4.92 -11.26
C GLY A 65 -4.60 3.41 -11.05
N PHE A 66 -5.12 2.97 -9.90
CA PHE A 66 -5.21 1.55 -9.53
C PHE A 66 -6.64 1.09 -9.24
N GLY A 67 -6.84 -0.21 -9.20
CA GLY A 67 -8.09 -0.86 -8.82
C GLY A 67 -9.30 -0.29 -9.56
N LEU A 68 -10.28 0.17 -8.82
CA LEU A 68 -11.52 0.78 -9.32
C LEU A 68 -11.54 2.32 -9.21
N SER A 69 -10.48 2.93 -8.70
CA SER A 69 -10.30 4.39 -8.69
C SER A 69 -10.05 4.93 -10.10
N ALA A 70 -10.21 6.24 -10.26
CA ALA A 70 -9.96 6.95 -11.51
C ALA A 70 -8.54 6.71 -12.04
N LYS A 71 -8.41 6.66 -13.36
CA LYS A 71 -7.14 6.47 -14.07
C LYS A 71 -6.92 7.60 -15.08
N PRO A 72 -6.69 8.83 -14.56
CA PRO A 72 -6.54 10.01 -15.40
C PRO A 72 -5.32 9.91 -16.34
N ASP A 73 -5.36 10.69 -17.41
CA ASP A 73 -4.18 10.85 -18.28
C ASP A 73 -3.04 11.53 -17.49
N ARG A 74 -1.80 11.31 -17.93
CA ARG A 74 -0.61 11.94 -17.33
C ARG A 74 -0.61 13.47 -17.35
N ARG A 75 -1.44 14.09 -18.17
CA ARG A 75 -1.63 15.55 -18.21
C ARG A 75 -2.51 16.04 -17.05
N ASP A 76 -3.40 15.17 -16.59
CA ASP A 76 -4.37 15.48 -15.55
C ASP A 76 -3.89 15.01 -14.17
N PHE A 77 -3.03 13.97 -14.12
CA PHE A 77 -2.41 13.45 -12.90
C PHE A 77 -0.98 13.00 -13.18
N ALA A 78 0.00 13.57 -12.50
CA ALA A 78 1.41 13.40 -12.83
C ALA A 78 2.01 12.03 -12.44
N TYR A 79 1.34 11.26 -11.57
CA TYR A 79 1.81 9.97 -11.02
C TYR A 79 3.16 10.07 -10.30
N THR A 80 3.47 11.24 -9.77
CA THR A 80 4.65 11.49 -8.91
C THR A 80 4.29 11.28 -7.44
N PRO A 81 5.27 11.08 -6.55
CA PRO A 81 5.02 11.01 -5.11
C PRO A 81 4.19 12.18 -4.58
N ASP A 82 4.53 13.40 -4.95
CA ASP A 82 3.81 14.61 -4.52
C ASP A 82 2.36 14.64 -5.02
N ALA A 83 2.10 14.19 -6.26
CA ALA A 83 0.75 14.11 -6.78
C ALA A 83 -0.09 13.08 -6.01
N PHE A 84 0.48 11.93 -5.67
CA PHE A 84 -0.19 10.93 -4.83
C PHE A 84 -0.43 11.43 -3.41
N ILE A 85 0.54 12.11 -2.80
CA ILE A 85 0.41 12.68 -1.45
C ILE A 85 -0.70 13.73 -1.42
N GLN A 86 -0.72 14.63 -2.40
CA GLN A 86 -1.77 15.64 -2.50
C GLN A 86 -3.15 14.99 -2.64
N ALA A 87 -3.32 14.05 -3.56
CA ALA A 87 -4.58 13.36 -3.76
C ALA A 87 -5.03 12.57 -2.51
N LEU A 88 -4.08 11.95 -1.80
CA LEU A 88 -4.36 11.27 -0.53
C LEU A 88 -4.77 12.26 0.56
N THR A 89 -4.13 13.43 0.63
CA THR A 89 -4.48 14.49 1.58
C THR A 89 -5.94 14.93 1.38
N GLU A 90 -6.32 15.23 0.14
CA GLU A 90 -7.67 15.63 -0.21
C GLU A 90 -8.71 14.52 0.09
N PHE A 91 -8.36 13.24 -0.15
CA PHE A 91 -9.19 12.09 0.20
C PHE A 91 -9.41 11.99 1.72
N ILE A 92 -8.34 12.10 2.50
CA ILE A 92 -8.37 12.07 3.97
C ILE A 92 -9.21 13.21 4.53
N GLU A 93 -9.07 14.42 3.99
CA GLU A 93 -9.85 15.60 4.39
C GLU A 93 -11.33 15.44 4.05
N THR A 94 -11.65 14.90 2.87
CA THR A 94 -13.04 14.67 2.45
C THR A 94 -13.74 13.63 3.31
N LEU A 95 -12.99 12.63 3.84
CA LEU A 95 -13.51 11.67 4.80
C LEU A 95 -13.46 12.16 6.26
N GLU A 96 -13.07 13.41 6.49
CA GLU A 96 -12.96 14.03 7.81
C GLU A 96 -12.08 13.20 8.80
N LEU A 97 -11.03 12.56 8.29
CA LEU A 97 -10.09 11.80 9.10
C LEU A 97 -9.08 12.75 9.76
N GLU A 98 -9.38 13.18 10.98
CA GLU A 98 -8.49 14.09 11.72
C GLU A 98 -7.24 13.37 12.23
N ARG A 99 -7.42 12.16 12.79
CA ARG A 99 -6.35 11.33 13.36
C ARG A 99 -6.64 9.84 13.12
N PHE A 100 -5.62 9.08 12.71
CA PHE A 100 -5.78 7.68 12.36
C PHE A 100 -4.45 6.90 12.50
N SER A 101 -4.54 5.57 12.56
CA SER A 101 -3.38 4.70 12.37
C SER A 101 -3.19 4.42 10.89
N LEU A 102 -1.95 4.49 10.42
CA LEU A 102 -1.60 4.28 9.01
C LEU A 102 -0.87 2.96 8.84
N VAL A 103 -1.34 2.14 7.91
CA VAL A 103 -0.67 0.90 7.47
C VAL A 103 -0.33 1.05 6.00
N VAL A 104 0.94 0.86 5.66
CA VAL A 104 1.43 0.99 4.28
C VAL A 104 2.08 -0.29 3.81
N GLN A 105 1.86 -0.66 2.54
CA GLN A 105 2.41 -1.88 1.97
C GLN A 105 3.09 -1.61 0.63
N GLY A 106 4.21 -2.29 0.39
CA GLY A 106 4.87 -2.36 -0.91
C GLY A 106 5.45 -1.04 -1.41
N PHE A 107 5.80 -0.99 -2.69
CA PHE A 107 6.54 0.13 -3.26
C PHE A 107 5.79 1.46 -3.21
N LEU A 108 4.48 1.47 -3.47
CA LEU A 108 3.68 2.70 -3.35
C LEU A 108 3.39 3.05 -1.89
N GLY A 109 3.56 2.10 -0.97
CA GLY A 109 3.53 2.34 0.48
C GLY A 109 4.58 3.35 0.94
N SER A 110 5.72 3.49 0.23
CA SER A 110 6.72 4.53 0.51
C SER A 110 6.14 5.95 0.41
N VAL A 111 5.20 6.19 -0.50
CA VAL A 111 4.47 7.46 -0.60
C VAL A 111 3.60 7.68 0.63
N GLY A 112 3.00 6.62 1.17
CA GLY A 112 2.27 6.66 2.44
C GLY A 112 3.17 7.01 3.63
N ILE A 113 4.42 6.52 3.64
CA ILE A 113 5.40 6.90 4.67
C ILE A 113 5.77 8.38 4.54
N GLN A 114 6.00 8.89 3.30
CA GLN A 114 6.24 10.32 3.09
C GLN A 114 5.06 11.18 3.57
N TYR A 115 3.82 10.74 3.28
CA TYR A 115 2.63 11.40 3.82
C TYR A 115 2.68 11.47 5.36
N ALA A 116 2.99 10.35 6.03
CA ALA A 116 3.11 10.33 7.49
C ALA A 116 4.18 11.29 8.02
N LEU A 117 5.34 11.36 7.37
CA LEU A 117 6.42 12.26 7.74
C LEU A 117 6.07 13.74 7.56
N ARG A 118 5.23 14.06 6.58
CA ARG A 118 4.77 15.43 6.29
C ARG A 118 3.57 15.85 7.14
N HIS A 119 2.81 14.89 7.70
CA HIS A 119 1.62 15.10 8.53
C HIS A 119 1.66 14.27 9.83
N PRO A 120 2.75 14.37 10.63
CA PRO A 120 2.93 13.53 11.80
C PRO A 120 1.84 13.72 12.86
N GLU A 121 1.20 14.89 12.90
CA GLU A 121 0.10 15.21 13.81
C GLU A 121 -1.17 14.39 13.55
N LYS A 122 -1.37 13.92 12.32
CA LYS A 122 -2.52 13.08 11.93
C LYS A 122 -2.29 11.60 12.25
N ILE A 123 -1.05 11.19 12.44
CA ILE A 123 -0.68 9.78 12.57
C ILE A 123 -0.60 9.36 14.04
N GLU A 124 -1.51 8.47 14.45
CA GLU A 124 -1.48 7.84 15.77
C GLU A 124 -0.40 6.77 15.86
N ARG A 125 -0.35 5.89 14.86
CA ARG A 125 0.60 4.77 14.75
C ARG A 125 0.93 4.51 13.29
N LEU A 126 2.14 4.06 13.01
CA LEU A 126 2.59 3.70 11.66
C LEU A 126 2.94 2.22 11.60
N ALA A 127 2.35 1.47 10.69
CA ALA A 127 2.76 0.10 10.38
C ALA A 127 3.31 0.04 8.94
N ILE A 128 4.52 -0.47 8.79
CA ILE A 128 5.23 -0.61 7.51
C ILE A 128 5.29 -2.09 7.16
N VAL A 129 4.62 -2.49 6.07
CA VAL A 129 4.52 -3.88 5.62
C VAL A 129 5.27 -4.01 4.29
N GLY A 130 6.52 -4.50 4.33
CA GLY A 130 7.32 -4.74 3.12
C GLY A 130 7.40 -3.52 2.20
N ALA A 131 7.67 -2.31 2.72
CA ALA A 131 7.78 -1.10 1.93
C ALA A 131 9.23 -0.61 1.84
N PRO A 132 9.68 -0.06 0.70
CA PRO A 132 11.02 0.48 0.56
C PRO A 132 11.19 1.74 1.42
N VAL A 133 12.28 1.77 2.19
CA VAL A 133 12.57 2.83 3.18
C VAL A 133 13.97 3.44 2.98
N SER A 134 14.73 2.96 2.03
CA SER A 134 16.11 3.40 1.77
C SER A 134 16.30 3.84 0.32
N PRO A 135 17.24 4.76 0.04
CA PRO A 135 17.53 5.24 -1.31
C PRO A 135 18.12 4.16 -2.24
N GLU A 136 18.62 3.05 -1.69
CA GLU A 136 19.14 1.92 -2.43
C GLU A 136 18.04 0.98 -2.93
N ALA A 137 16.80 1.12 -2.42
CA ALA A 137 15.68 0.29 -2.83
C ALA A 137 15.39 0.45 -4.33
N LYS A 138 15.16 -0.68 -4.98
CA LYS A 138 14.88 -0.72 -6.43
C LYS A 138 13.64 -1.54 -6.69
N LEU A 139 12.87 -1.13 -7.68
CA LEU A 139 11.79 -1.97 -8.20
C LEU A 139 12.38 -3.32 -8.66
N PRO A 140 11.62 -4.43 -8.53
CA PRO A 140 12.02 -5.70 -9.09
C PRO A 140 12.17 -5.59 -10.62
N TRP A 141 13.08 -6.37 -11.20
CA TRP A 141 13.44 -6.29 -12.61
C TRP A 141 12.24 -6.27 -13.56
N LYS A 142 11.23 -7.11 -13.29
CA LYS A 142 10.01 -7.15 -14.12
C LYS A 142 9.26 -5.82 -14.12
N LEU A 143 9.18 -5.13 -13.00
CA LEU A 143 8.56 -3.80 -12.91
C LEU A 143 9.48 -2.72 -13.50
N GLN A 144 10.79 -2.83 -13.35
CA GLN A 144 11.73 -1.89 -14.00
C GLN A 144 11.57 -1.89 -15.52
N GLN A 145 11.31 -3.05 -16.15
CA GLN A 145 11.08 -3.14 -17.58
C GLN A 145 9.88 -2.31 -18.06
N LEU A 146 8.87 -2.12 -17.22
CA LEU A 146 7.75 -1.23 -17.52
C LEU A 146 8.20 0.23 -17.67
N GLY A 147 9.28 0.64 -17.01
CA GLY A 147 9.87 1.97 -17.16
C GLY A 147 10.52 2.23 -18.51
N LEU A 148 10.90 1.17 -19.25
CA LEU A 148 11.62 1.29 -20.51
C LEU A 148 10.71 1.78 -21.65
N PRO A 149 11.17 2.72 -22.49
CA PRO A 149 10.44 3.17 -23.67
C PRO A 149 10.07 1.99 -24.59
N PHE A 150 8.89 2.01 -25.18
CA PHE A 150 8.30 1.00 -26.07
C PHE A 150 8.05 -0.36 -25.41
N LEU A 151 8.98 -0.88 -24.60
CA LEU A 151 8.84 -2.16 -23.93
C LEU A 151 7.73 -2.12 -22.88
N GLY A 152 7.68 -1.05 -22.08
CA GLY A 152 6.63 -0.87 -21.09
C GLY A 152 5.22 -0.87 -21.69
N ASP A 153 5.03 -0.15 -22.79
CA ASP A 153 3.75 -0.09 -23.50
C ASP A 153 3.33 -1.47 -24.04
N MET A 154 4.28 -2.28 -24.49
CA MET A 154 4.03 -3.65 -24.96
C MET A 154 3.69 -4.58 -23.79
N LEU A 155 4.44 -4.50 -22.69
CA LEU A 155 4.23 -5.36 -21.51
C LEU A 155 2.90 -5.09 -20.81
N THR A 156 2.40 -3.86 -20.82
CA THR A 156 1.09 -3.53 -20.23
C THR A 156 -0.10 -4.10 -21.03
N GLN A 157 0.15 -4.62 -22.23
CA GLN A 157 -0.85 -5.35 -23.02
C GLN A 157 -0.87 -6.85 -22.72
N ASP A 158 0.10 -7.36 -21.94
CA ASP A 158 0.11 -8.77 -21.53
C ASP A 158 -0.99 -8.99 -20.46
N PRO A 159 -2.01 -9.80 -20.74
CA PRO A 159 -3.10 -10.06 -19.79
C PRO A 159 -2.64 -10.75 -18.52
N LEU A 160 -1.47 -11.39 -18.52
CA LEU A 160 -0.88 -12.09 -17.38
C LEU A 160 0.17 -11.24 -16.62
N LEU A 161 0.33 -9.97 -16.96
CA LEU A 161 1.29 -9.10 -16.32
C LEU A 161 1.05 -9.02 -14.79
N VAL A 162 -0.20 -8.81 -14.41
CA VAL A 162 -0.59 -8.66 -13.00
C VAL A 162 -0.38 -9.97 -12.25
N ASP A 163 -0.88 -11.07 -12.81
CA ASP A 163 -0.77 -12.41 -12.23
C ASP A 163 0.69 -12.76 -11.93
N ARG A 164 1.53 -12.69 -12.97
CA ARG A 164 2.97 -13.01 -12.83
C ARG A 164 3.72 -12.09 -11.88
N THR A 165 3.22 -10.86 -11.72
CA THR A 165 3.85 -9.91 -10.79
C THR A 165 3.44 -10.24 -9.36
N LEU A 166 2.14 -10.42 -9.10
CA LEU A 166 1.63 -10.75 -7.78
C LEU A 166 2.17 -12.09 -7.28
N GLU A 167 2.08 -13.15 -8.07
CA GLU A 167 2.59 -14.47 -7.72
C GLU A 167 4.11 -14.46 -7.53
N GLY A 168 4.83 -13.73 -8.40
CA GLY A 168 6.29 -13.58 -8.28
C GLY A 168 6.73 -12.85 -7.02
N GLY A 169 5.92 -11.93 -6.50
CA GLY A 169 6.19 -11.22 -5.24
C GLY A 169 5.72 -11.97 -4.01
N SER A 170 4.55 -12.61 -4.09
CA SER A 170 3.97 -13.33 -2.95
C SER A 170 4.71 -14.63 -2.62
N CYS A 171 5.44 -15.21 -3.58
CA CYS A 171 5.96 -16.57 -3.50
C CYS A 171 4.86 -17.61 -3.21
N TYR A 172 3.66 -17.34 -3.68
CA TYR A 172 2.47 -18.12 -3.46
C TYR A 172 1.60 -18.11 -4.74
N ASN A 173 0.93 -19.20 -5.03
CA ASN A 173 -0.02 -19.28 -6.14
C ASN A 173 -1.37 -18.75 -5.69
N LEU A 174 -1.79 -17.64 -6.25
CA LEU A 174 -3.10 -17.08 -5.98
C LEU A 174 -4.21 -17.94 -6.61
N SER A 175 -5.40 -17.92 -6.03
CA SER A 175 -6.56 -18.53 -6.65
C SER A 175 -6.96 -17.75 -7.93
N ASP A 176 -7.55 -18.44 -8.91
CA ASP A 176 -8.06 -17.76 -10.11
C ASP A 176 -9.11 -16.69 -9.76
N ALA A 177 -9.89 -16.89 -8.70
CA ALA A 177 -10.88 -15.93 -8.23
C ALA A 177 -10.24 -14.62 -7.74
N ASP A 178 -9.14 -14.72 -6.99
CA ASP A 178 -8.39 -13.55 -6.51
C ASP A 178 -7.70 -12.85 -7.69
N LEU A 179 -7.04 -13.62 -8.56
CA LEU A 179 -6.40 -13.08 -9.77
C LEU A 179 -7.40 -12.34 -10.66
N ASP A 180 -8.62 -12.84 -10.81
CA ASP A 180 -9.68 -12.17 -11.57
C ASP A 180 -10.03 -10.78 -11.02
N VAL A 181 -9.98 -10.61 -9.70
CA VAL A 181 -10.20 -9.29 -9.09
C VAL A 181 -9.07 -8.33 -9.48
N TYR A 182 -7.82 -8.77 -9.40
CA TYR A 182 -6.64 -7.94 -9.70
C TYR A 182 -6.50 -7.63 -11.19
N ARG A 183 -6.79 -8.59 -12.09
CA ARG A 183 -6.66 -8.41 -13.53
C ARG A 183 -7.81 -7.62 -14.15
N ARG A 184 -8.99 -7.58 -13.50
CA ARG A 184 -10.19 -6.93 -14.03
C ARG A 184 -9.98 -5.48 -14.49
N PRO A 185 -9.30 -4.58 -13.73
CA PRO A 185 -9.03 -3.22 -14.21
C PRO A 185 -8.22 -3.19 -15.51
N PHE A 186 -7.24 -4.07 -15.64
CA PHE A 186 -6.35 -4.17 -16.82
C PHE A 186 -7.04 -4.76 -18.05
N LEU A 187 -8.00 -5.67 -17.84
CA LEU A 187 -8.80 -6.24 -18.92
C LEU A 187 -9.89 -5.29 -19.43
N LYS A 188 -10.39 -4.39 -18.56
CA LYS A 188 -11.45 -3.45 -18.91
C LYS A 188 -10.96 -2.26 -19.73
N SER A 189 -9.76 -1.78 -19.48
CA SER A 189 -9.22 -0.59 -20.12
C SER A 189 -7.71 -0.60 -20.12
N SER A 190 -7.10 -0.10 -21.19
CA SER A 190 -5.68 0.18 -21.27
C SER A 190 -5.20 1.27 -20.29
N ASP A 191 -6.13 2.01 -19.66
CA ASP A 191 -5.81 3.06 -18.69
C ASP A 191 -5.08 2.50 -17.48
N ALA A 192 -5.45 1.31 -16.98
CA ALA A 192 -4.79 0.66 -15.87
C ALA A 192 -3.31 0.38 -16.16
N GLY A 193 -3.02 -0.15 -17.36
CA GLY A 193 -1.64 -0.35 -17.79
C GLY A 193 -0.87 0.96 -17.95
N ARG A 194 -1.49 2.00 -18.51
CA ARG A 194 -0.86 3.33 -18.64
C ARG A 194 -0.57 3.96 -17.27
N SER A 195 -1.49 3.83 -16.32
CA SER A 195 -1.31 4.35 -14.96
C SER A 195 -0.19 3.62 -14.21
N LEU A 196 -0.14 2.30 -14.30
CA LEU A 196 0.95 1.51 -13.73
C LEU A 196 2.29 1.91 -14.32
N LEU A 197 2.37 2.05 -15.65
CA LEU A 197 3.57 2.48 -16.35
C LEU A 197 4.01 3.90 -15.96
N ALA A 198 3.06 4.83 -15.84
CA ALA A 198 3.32 6.19 -15.39
C ALA A 198 3.85 6.22 -13.95
N THR A 199 3.22 5.43 -13.06
CA THR A 199 3.67 5.29 -11.66
C THR A 199 5.10 4.75 -11.59
N VAL A 200 5.39 3.64 -12.28
CA VAL A 200 6.74 3.04 -12.28
C VAL A 200 7.81 4.03 -12.76
N ARG A 201 7.49 4.82 -13.78
CA ARG A 201 8.42 5.83 -14.35
C ARG A 201 8.67 7.02 -13.42
N ASN A 202 7.68 7.38 -12.61
CA ASN A 202 7.68 8.62 -11.83
C ASN A 202 7.80 8.40 -10.32
N LEU A 203 7.99 7.15 -9.85
CA LEU A 203 7.98 6.84 -8.41
C LEU A 203 9.16 7.42 -7.62
N GLN A 204 10.27 7.75 -8.29
CA GLN A 204 11.43 8.46 -7.67
C GLN A 204 11.94 7.79 -6.37
N LEU A 205 12.13 6.46 -6.39
CA LEU A 205 12.45 5.69 -5.18
C LEU A 205 13.71 6.17 -4.43
N THR A 206 14.71 6.66 -5.14
CA THR A 206 15.94 7.18 -4.51
C THR A 206 15.66 8.42 -3.67
N GLU A 207 14.92 9.37 -4.23
CA GLU A 207 14.53 10.61 -3.56
C GLU A 207 13.59 10.33 -2.39
N ILE A 208 12.57 9.47 -2.62
CA ILE A 208 11.67 9.00 -1.56
C ILE A 208 12.45 8.36 -0.42
N GLY A 209 13.35 7.42 -0.75
CA GLY A 209 14.14 6.72 0.25
C GLY A 209 15.03 7.64 1.07
N ALA A 210 15.62 8.67 0.44
CA ALA A 210 16.42 9.68 1.15
C ALA A 210 15.57 10.51 2.13
N GLU A 211 14.37 10.96 1.71
CA GLU A 211 13.43 11.66 2.58
C GLU A 211 12.98 10.77 3.75
N ILE A 212 12.60 9.51 3.48
CA ILE A 212 12.16 8.56 4.49
C ILE A 212 13.28 8.30 5.50
N THR A 213 14.49 7.96 5.05
CA THR A 213 15.63 7.70 5.94
C THR A 213 15.93 8.89 6.85
N SER A 214 15.86 10.11 6.31
CA SER A 214 16.06 11.33 7.10
C SER A 214 14.93 11.58 8.09
N GLY A 215 13.68 11.44 7.64
CA GLY A 215 12.48 11.73 8.44
C GLY A 215 12.27 10.74 9.58
N LEU A 216 12.50 9.45 9.34
CA LEU A 216 12.30 8.41 10.36
C LEU A 216 13.28 8.52 11.53
N LYS A 217 14.43 9.18 11.38
CA LYS A 217 15.35 9.48 12.50
C LYS A 217 14.74 10.43 13.52
N GLN A 218 13.79 11.25 13.13
CA GLN A 218 13.10 12.23 13.98
C GLN A 218 11.68 11.78 14.35
N TRP A 219 11.25 10.63 13.84
CA TRP A 219 9.91 10.10 14.03
C TRP A 219 9.68 9.63 15.46
N GLN A 220 8.57 10.04 16.07
CA GLN A 220 8.27 9.77 17.49
C GLN A 220 7.08 8.83 17.70
N GLN A 221 6.19 8.69 16.71
CA GLN A 221 5.00 7.87 16.86
C GLN A 221 5.37 6.38 16.91
N PRO A 222 4.60 5.56 17.64
CA PRO A 222 4.80 4.13 17.67
C PRO A 222 4.83 3.55 16.26
N THR A 223 5.80 2.69 15.99
CA THR A 223 6.00 2.11 14.66
C THR A 223 6.13 0.59 14.73
N LEU A 224 5.42 -0.09 13.85
CA LEU A 224 5.51 -1.52 13.60
C LEU A 224 6.09 -1.78 12.21
N ILE A 225 7.05 -2.69 12.13
CA ILE A 225 7.64 -3.16 10.88
C ILE A 225 7.23 -4.63 10.73
N VAL A 226 6.51 -4.96 9.66
CA VAL A 226 6.12 -6.33 9.32
C VAL A 226 6.80 -6.73 8.02
N TRP A 227 7.45 -7.89 8.00
CA TRP A 227 8.22 -8.29 6.82
C TRP A 227 8.12 -9.77 6.54
N GLY A 228 7.93 -10.12 5.26
CA GLY A 228 8.05 -11.49 4.79
C GLY A 228 9.51 -11.90 4.63
N MET A 229 9.93 -13.01 5.24
CA MET A 229 11.31 -13.48 5.13
C MET A 229 11.66 -14.02 3.73
N LYS A 230 10.64 -14.36 2.94
CA LYS A 230 10.81 -14.84 1.56
C LYS A 230 10.55 -13.73 0.53
N ASP A 231 10.48 -12.45 0.95
CA ASP A 231 10.26 -11.34 0.01
C ASP A 231 11.39 -11.31 -1.04
N PRO A 232 11.08 -11.59 -2.32
CA PRO A 232 12.11 -11.67 -3.37
C PRO A 232 12.52 -10.30 -3.88
N TRP A 233 11.84 -9.23 -3.46
CA TRP A 233 12.02 -7.87 -3.94
C TRP A 233 12.69 -6.96 -2.92
N LEU A 234 12.31 -7.10 -1.67
CA LEU A 234 12.83 -6.34 -0.54
C LEU A 234 13.31 -7.32 0.53
N PRO A 235 14.59 -7.65 0.57
CA PRO A 235 15.11 -8.63 1.50
C PRO A 235 14.92 -8.19 2.96
N VAL A 236 14.79 -9.14 3.87
CA VAL A 236 14.54 -8.88 5.31
C VAL A 236 15.61 -7.98 5.94
N SER A 237 16.82 -7.95 5.39
CA SER A 237 17.87 -7.03 5.83
C SER A 237 17.46 -5.55 5.73
N CYS A 238 16.53 -5.19 4.85
CA CYS A 238 15.97 -3.83 4.80
C CYS A 238 15.16 -3.52 6.08
N ALA A 239 14.39 -4.48 6.57
CA ALA A 239 13.64 -4.34 7.82
C ALA A 239 14.56 -4.30 9.05
N GLU A 240 15.62 -5.10 9.04
CA GLU A 240 16.63 -5.13 10.12
C GLU A 240 17.40 -3.80 10.20
N GLN A 241 17.78 -3.23 9.05
CA GLN A 241 18.40 -1.90 8.99
C GLN A 241 17.46 -0.82 9.51
N LEU A 242 16.19 -0.82 9.06
CA LEU A 242 15.19 0.11 9.54
C LEU A 242 14.99 0.01 11.05
N LYS A 243 14.90 -1.23 11.59
CA LYS A 243 14.80 -1.47 13.03
C LYS A 243 16.03 -0.95 13.79
N ALA A 244 17.22 -1.08 13.23
CA ALA A 244 18.45 -0.55 13.84
C ALA A 244 18.45 0.98 13.89
N GLU A 245 17.89 1.65 12.88
CA GLU A 245 17.75 3.12 12.85
C GLU A 245 16.58 3.62 13.70
N MET A 246 15.60 2.77 14.01
CA MET A 246 14.42 3.06 14.82
C MET A 246 14.34 2.11 16.03
N PRO A 247 15.15 2.28 17.08
CA PRO A 247 15.21 1.32 18.20
C PRO A 247 13.87 1.07 18.91
N ASN A 248 12.97 2.04 18.88
CA ASN A 248 11.65 1.95 19.51
C ASN A 248 10.58 1.32 18.60
N ALA A 249 10.86 1.11 17.30
CA ALA A 249 9.95 0.39 16.42
C ALA A 249 9.91 -1.10 16.82
N GLU A 250 8.80 -1.77 16.54
CA GLU A 250 8.69 -3.21 16.66
C GLU A 250 8.98 -3.86 15.30
N LEU A 251 9.71 -4.96 15.28
CA LEU A 251 9.93 -5.75 14.08
C LEU A 251 9.31 -7.13 14.26
N VAL A 252 8.44 -7.49 13.33
CA VAL A 252 7.85 -8.84 13.23
C VAL A 252 8.12 -9.38 11.84
N THR A 253 8.73 -10.55 11.75
CA THR A 253 8.96 -11.27 10.50
C THR A 253 8.03 -12.46 10.37
N ILE A 254 7.58 -12.74 9.14
CA ILE A 254 6.73 -13.89 8.82
C ILE A 254 7.54 -14.82 7.91
N GLU A 255 7.94 -15.98 8.43
CA GLU A 255 8.88 -16.89 7.78
C GLU A 255 8.46 -17.33 6.37
N GLU A 256 7.17 -17.61 6.19
CA GLU A 256 6.64 -18.16 4.95
C GLU A 256 6.26 -17.09 3.92
N ALA A 257 6.14 -15.83 4.36
CA ALA A 257 5.61 -14.76 3.54
C ALA A 257 6.62 -14.17 2.57
N GLY A 258 6.13 -13.84 1.37
CA GLY A 258 6.79 -12.99 0.40
C GLY A 258 6.44 -11.51 0.60
N HIS A 259 6.32 -10.76 -0.52
CA HIS A 259 6.10 -9.31 -0.54
C HIS A 259 4.69 -8.87 -0.11
N TYR A 260 3.70 -9.78 -0.17
CA TYR A 260 2.30 -9.48 0.15
C TYR A 260 1.79 -10.31 1.34
N PRO A 261 2.36 -10.15 2.55
CA PRO A 261 2.01 -10.98 3.69
C PRO A 261 0.55 -10.84 4.11
N GLN A 262 -0.07 -9.67 3.90
CA GLN A 262 -1.47 -9.41 4.26
C GLN A 262 -2.48 -10.23 3.47
N GLU A 263 -2.10 -10.79 2.31
CA GLU A 263 -3.00 -11.59 1.48
C GLU A 263 -3.06 -13.05 1.92
N HIS A 264 -1.90 -13.68 2.11
CA HIS A 264 -1.84 -15.13 2.34
C HIS A 264 -1.57 -15.51 3.79
N TRP A 265 -1.11 -14.56 4.59
CA TRP A 265 -0.89 -14.69 6.04
C TRP A 265 -1.68 -13.63 6.80
N SER A 266 -2.89 -13.36 6.30
CA SER A 266 -3.79 -12.33 6.82
C SER A 266 -4.09 -12.50 8.31
N GLU A 267 -4.25 -13.72 8.81
CA GLU A 267 -4.42 -13.98 10.24
C GLU A 267 -3.20 -13.51 11.04
N LYS A 268 -1.98 -13.89 10.63
CA LYS A 268 -0.75 -13.47 11.31
C LYS A 268 -0.58 -11.95 11.28
N VAL A 269 -0.82 -11.34 10.11
CA VAL A 269 -0.76 -9.88 9.95
C VAL A 269 -1.80 -9.18 10.81
N SER A 270 -3.04 -9.69 10.83
CA SER A 270 -4.12 -9.13 11.65
C SER A 270 -3.80 -9.20 13.14
N ASP A 271 -3.31 -10.34 13.62
CA ASP A 271 -2.95 -10.51 15.04
C ASP A 271 -1.84 -9.53 15.47
N VAL A 272 -0.82 -9.39 14.63
CA VAL A 272 0.29 -8.45 14.87
C VAL A 272 -0.20 -7.00 14.87
N LEU A 273 -1.01 -6.61 13.86
CA LEU A 273 -1.58 -5.27 13.77
C LEU A 273 -2.49 -4.97 14.98
N ILE A 274 -3.39 -5.89 15.32
CA ILE A 274 -4.31 -5.73 16.46
C ILE A 274 -3.52 -5.62 17.78
N GLY A 275 -2.48 -6.44 17.95
CA GLY A 275 -1.59 -6.37 19.11
C GLY A 275 -0.90 -5.01 19.23
N PHE A 276 -0.43 -4.47 18.11
CA PHE A 276 0.22 -3.17 18.03
C PHE A 276 -0.75 -2.00 18.27
N LEU A 277 -1.95 -2.06 17.70
CA LEU A 277 -2.97 -1.00 17.82
C LEU A 277 -3.56 -0.89 19.25
N ARG A 278 -3.44 -1.92 20.09
CA ARG A 278 -3.97 -1.94 21.47
C ARG A 278 -3.06 -1.25 22.49
N ARG A 279 -1.80 -1.09 22.22
CA ARG A 279 -0.78 -0.50 23.10
C ARG A 279 -0.70 1.00 22.91
#